data_302e316d40eaa3d1f8fb57845fc086b0
#
_entry.id   302e316d40eaa3d1f8fb57845fc086b0
#
_cell.length_a   1.000
_cell.length_b   1.000
_cell.length_c   1.000
_cell.angle_alpha   90.00
_cell.angle_beta   90.00
_cell.angle_gamma   90.00
#
_symmetry.space_group_name_H-M   'P 1'
#
loop_
_entity.id
_entity.type
_entity.pdbx_description
1 polymer ?
#
loop_
_entity_poly.entity_id
_entity_poly.type
_entity_poly.pdbx_seq_one_letter_code
_entity_poly.pdbx_strand_id
1 'polypeptide(L)'
;MRRWIAIAILVGAVGACGPLCGNGKLNLSNAQVGPSSFNCPVNATDYAYSLKGSIDADNQTSQNITIKSMTTTATVTKLNGPKWEISVGQKSGDDQVTFSPKSVSSGSKTTVKFTTGWKCTNPGTAPANTYADFSLVLSLVTSAGTYKVDLPGGHRMKMA
;
A
#
# COMPACT_ATOMS: atom_id res chain seq x y z
N MET A 1 50.97 46.50 47.40
CA MET A 1 49.50 46.29 47.52
C MET A 1 48.99 45.80 46.18
N ARG A 2 48.76 44.47 46.07
CA ARG A 2 48.28 43.78 44.81
C ARG A 2 46.80 43.48 44.99
N ARG A 3 45.95 44.15 44.22
CA ARG A 3 44.50 43.90 44.17
C ARG A 3 44.25 42.73 43.23
N TRP A 4 43.70 41.63 43.72
CA TRP A 4 43.19 40.52 42.95
C TRP A 4 41.79 40.84 42.57
N ILE A 5 41.52 40.92 41.27
CA ILE A 5 40.12 40.98 40.67
C ILE A 5 39.70 39.56 40.42
N ALA A 6 38.69 39.08 41.16
CA ALA A 6 38.07 37.81 40.93
C ALA A 6 37.02 38.01 39.79
N ILE A 7 37.26 37.40 38.62
CA ILE A 7 36.30 37.33 37.53
C ILE A 7 35.41 36.12 37.80
N ALA A 8 34.14 36.35 38.15
CA ALA A 8 33.11 35.33 38.21
C ALA A 8 32.66 34.99 36.79
N ILE A 9 33.02 33.80 36.30
CA ILE A 9 32.53 33.27 35.05
C ILE A 9 31.15 32.67 35.33
N LEU A 10 30.09 33.36 34.91
CA LEU A 10 28.75 32.81 34.84
C LEU A 10 28.71 31.77 33.68
N VAL A 11 28.79 30.50 34.03
CA VAL A 11 28.50 29.41 33.09
C VAL A 11 26.97 29.35 32.90
N GLY A 12 26.49 30.00 31.85
CA GLY A 12 25.13 29.85 31.40
C GLY A 12 24.91 28.39 30.96
N ALA A 13 24.12 27.65 31.70
CA ALA A 13 23.60 26.37 31.25
C ALA A 13 22.70 26.59 30.06
N VAL A 14 23.28 26.52 28.86
CA VAL A 14 22.50 26.35 27.64
C VAL A 14 21.91 24.96 27.74
N GLY A 15 20.63 24.91 28.14
CA GLY A 15 19.83 23.70 28.06
C GLY A 15 19.82 23.22 26.60
N ALA A 16 20.70 22.27 26.30
CA ALA A 16 20.64 21.52 25.10
C ALA A 16 19.30 20.72 25.14
N CYS A 17 18.26 21.27 24.57
CA CYS A 17 17.21 20.44 24.04
C CYS A 17 17.90 19.53 23.03
N GLY A 18 18.32 18.35 23.49
CA GLY A 18 18.84 17.31 22.65
C GLY A 18 17.77 17.01 21.56
N PRO A 19 18.19 16.67 20.36
CA PRO A 19 17.28 16.36 19.27
C PRO A 19 16.58 15.02 19.55
N LEU A 20 15.53 15.03 20.35
CA LEU A 20 14.48 14.01 20.32
C LEU A 20 13.54 14.27 19.12
N CYS A 21 14.02 14.97 18.11
CA CYS A 21 13.43 14.90 16.78
C CYS A 21 13.85 13.55 16.21
N GLY A 22 13.20 12.49 16.66
CA GLY A 22 13.35 11.17 16.04
C GLY A 22 13.05 11.33 14.56
N ASN A 23 14.01 11.01 13.70
CA ASN A 23 13.83 10.79 12.26
C ASN A 23 12.98 9.53 12.06
N GLY A 24 11.88 9.44 12.79
CA GLY A 24 10.92 8.35 12.65
C GLY A 24 10.34 8.37 11.25
N LYS A 25 10.02 7.21 10.73
CA LYS A 25 9.43 7.01 9.40
C LYS A 25 8.10 6.26 9.52
N LEU A 26 7.31 6.33 8.48
CA LEU A 26 6.18 5.42 8.30
C LEU A 26 6.74 4.09 7.79
N ASN A 27 6.54 3.02 8.57
CA ASN A 27 6.84 1.66 8.14
C ASN A 27 5.54 0.96 7.74
N LEU A 28 5.56 0.32 6.56
CA LEU A 28 4.45 -0.48 6.05
C LEU A 28 4.84 -1.95 6.09
N SER A 29 3.98 -2.81 6.62
CA SER A 29 4.25 -4.24 6.79
C SER A 29 2.96 -5.06 6.76
N ASN A 30 3.09 -6.40 6.76
CA ASN A 30 1.97 -7.33 6.85
C ASN A 30 0.87 -7.08 5.81
N ALA A 31 1.27 -6.71 4.60
CA ALA A 31 0.33 -6.50 3.51
C ALA A 31 -0.37 -7.82 3.16
N GLN A 32 -1.67 -7.77 2.96
CA GLN A 32 -2.51 -8.91 2.58
C GLN A 32 -3.53 -8.46 1.55
N VAL A 33 -3.91 -9.38 0.65
CA VAL A 33 -4.98 -9.16 -0.33
C VAL A 33 -5.70 -10.47 -0.60
N GLY A 34 -6.99 -10.42 -0.84
CA GLY A 34 -7.80 -11.58 -1.19
C GLY A 34 -9.11 -11.17 -1.88
N PRO A 35 -9.76 -12.13 -2.51
CA PRO A 35 -9.37 -13.53 -2.65
C PRO A 35 -8.16 -13.72 -3.56
N SER A 36 -7.38 -14.79 -3.33
CA SER A 36 -6.23 -15.14 -4.19
C SER A 36 -6.65 -15.66 -5.57
N SER A 37 -7.91 -16.06 -5.73
CA SER A 37 -8.48 -16.42 -7.02
C SER A 37 -9.97 -16.07 -7.12
N PHE A 38 -10.41 -15.84 -8.34
CA PHE A 38 -11.79 -15.54 -8.69
C PHE A 38 -12.19 -16.32 -9.95
N ASN A 39 -13.40 -16.89 -9.95
CA ASN A 39 -13.97 -17.54 -11.11
C ASN A 39 -14.87 -16.54 -11.85
N CYS A 40 -14.44 -16.10 -13.02
CA CYS A 40 -15.24 -15.24 -13.88
C CYS A 40 -16.41 -16.04 -14.46
N PRO A 41 -17.67 -15.64 -14.19
CA PRO A 41 -18.83 -16.40 -14.62
C PRO A 41 -18.89 -16.56 -16.15
N VAL A 42 -19.43 -17.69 -16.62
CA VAL A 42 -19.70 -17.93 -18.04
C VAL A 42 -20.62 -16.84 -18.58
N ASN A 43 -20.35 -16.34 -19.79
CA ASN A 43 -21.06 -15.24 -20.45
C ASN A 43 -21.03 -13.91 -19.67
N ALA A 44 -20.04 -13.72 -18.80
CA ALA A 44 -19.84 -12.46 -18.12
C ALA A 44 -19.35 -11.37 -19.09
N THR A 45 -19.95 -10.19 -19.01
CA THR A 45 -19.47 -8.98 -19.68
C THR A 45 -19.22 -7.93 -18.59
N ASP A 46 -17.98 -7.48 -18.42
CA ASP A 46 -17.60 -6.50 -17.38
C ASP A 46 -18.11 -6.86 -15.97
N TYR A 47 -18.12 -8.14 -15.64
CA TYR A 47 -18.59 -8.60 -14.34
C TYR A 47 -17.71 -8.05 -13.23
N ALA A 48 -18.32 -7.19 -12.40
CA ALA A 48 -17.61 -6.50 -11.33
C ALA A 48 -17.42 -7.39 -10.10
N TYR A 49 -16.21 -7.37 -9.54
CA TYR A 49 -15.92 -7.98 -8.26
C TYR A 49 -14.86 -7.13 -7.51
N SER A 50 -14.54 -7.48 -6.28
CA SER A 50 -13.62 -6.69 -5.48
C SER A 50 -12.56 -7.56 -4.83
N LEU A 51 -11.34 -7.04 -4.77
CA LEU A 51 -10.30 -7.55 -3.90
C LEU A 51 -10.26 -6.70 -2.61
N LYS A 52 -10.15 -7.36 -1.48
CA LYS A 52 -10.04 -6.71 -0.17
C LYS A 52 -8.66 -7.00 0.40
N GLY A 53 -8.08 -6.01 1.04
CA GLY A 53 -6.77 -6.17 1.65
C GLY A 53 -6.58 -5.34 2.89
N SER A 54 -5.42 -5.52 3.50
CA SER A 54 -4.99 -4.74 4.65
C SER A 54 -3.48 -4.57 4.64
N ILE A 55 -3.02 -3.51 5.30
CA ILE A 55 -1.61 -3.23 5.54
C ILE A 55 -1.45 -2.60 6.91
N ASP A 56 -0.46 -3.03 7.65
CA ASP A 56 -0.06 -2.39 8.90
C ASP A 56 0.79 -1.17 8.59
N ALA A 57 0.39 -0.03 9.15
CA ALA A 57 1.09 1.24 9.08
C ALA A 57 1.58 1.62 10.49
N ASP A 58 2.88 1.60 10.70
CA ASP A 58 3.56 1.96 11.95
C ASP A 58 4.19 3.35 11.79
N ASN A 59 3.56 4.34 12.38
CA ASN A 59 4.00 5.73 12.33
C ASN A 59 4.95 6.05 13.49
N GLN A 60 6.23 5.97 13.22
CA GLN A 60 7.29 6.29 14.18
C GLN A 60 7.67 7.77 14.18
N THR A 61 6.94 8.62 13.44
CA THR A 61 7.18 10.07 13.43
C THR A 61 6.50 10.77 14.62
N SER A 62 6.90 11.99 14.88
CA SER A 62 6.28 12.85 15.91
C SER A 62 4.99 13.52 15.46
N GLN A 63 4.52 13.28 14.23
CA GLN A 63 3.33 13.89 13.66
C GLN A 63 2.33 12.84 13.14
N ASN A 64 1.06 13.20 13.12
CA ASN A 64 0.05 12.37 12.48
C ASN A 64 0.28 12.32 10.97
N ILE A 65 0.18 11.12 10.40
CA ILE A 65 0.29 10.92 8.96
C ILE A 65 -1.10 10.74 8.37
N THR A 66 -1.44 11.58 7.38
CA THR A 66 -2.69 11.46 6.61
C THR A 66 -2.41 10.67 5.33
N ILE A 67 -3.22 9.66 5.05
CA ILE A 67 -3.23 8.94 3.77
C ILE A 67 -4.16 9.71 2.84
N LYS A 68 -3.61 10.30 1.79
CA LYS A 68 -4.33 11.15 0.83
C LYS A 68 -5.04 10.34 -0.24
N SER A 69 -4.35 9.33 -0.78
CA SER A 69 -4.90 8.43 -1.78
C SER A 69 -4.23 7.06 -1.73
N MET A 70 -4.94 6.07 -2.23
CA MET A 70 -4.42 4.74 -2.53
C MET A 70 -4.81 4.36 -3.95
N THR A 71 -3.90 3.68 -4.64
CA THR A 71 -4.14 3.10 -5.96
C THR A 71 -3.58 1.69 -5.99
N THR A 72 -4.17 0.83 -6.81
CA THR A 72 -3.63 -0.51 -7.07
C THR A 72 -3.19 -0.61 -8.54
N THR A 73 -2.08 -1.29 -8.76
CA THR A 73 -1.62 -1.66 -10.10
C THR A 73 -1.48 -3.16 -10.16
N ALA A 74 -2.16 -3.77 -11.13
CA ALA A 74 -2.03 -5.17 -11.47
C ALA A 74 -1.12 -5.33 -12.68
N THR A 75 -0.25 -6.33 -12.65
CA THR A 75 0.57 -6.71 -13.80
C THR A 75 0.31 -8.16 -14.13
N VAL A 76 -0.03 -8.47 -15.38
CA VAL A 76 -0.20 -9.84 -15.85
C VAL A 76 1.14 -10.57 -15.77
N THR A 77 1.21 -11.64 -15.00
CA THR A 77 2.45 -12.43 -14.82
C THR A 77 2.42 -13.75 -15.58
N LYS A 78 1.24 -14.30 -15.83
CA LYS A 78 1.07 -15.54 -16.57
C LYS A 78 -0.30 -15.58 -17.23
N LEU A 79 -0.35 -16.18 -18.40
CA LEU A 79 -1.57 -16.53 -19.13
C LEU A 79 -1.57 -18.03 -19.42
N ASN A 80 -2.72 -18.67 -19.29
CA ASN A 80 -2.95 -20.05 -19.69
C ASN A 80 -4.25 -20.15 -20.49
N GLY A 81 -4.22 -20.91 -21.56
CA GLY A 81 -5.34 -21.01 -22.50
C GLY A 81 -5.28 -20.00 -23.67
N PRO A 82 -6.09 -20.20 -24.70
CA PRO A 82 -6.10 -19.38 -25.92
C PRO A 82 -6.95 -18.11 -25.75
N LYS A 83 -6.73 -17.16 -26.65
CA LYS A 83 -7.60 -15.98 -26.90
C LYS A 83 -7.70 -14.98 -25.75
N TRP A 84 -6.59 -14.69 -25.08
CA TRP A 84 -6.52 -13.54 -24.18
C TRP A 84 -6.36 -12.23 -24.97
N GLU A 85 -7.14 -11.22 -24.60
CA GLU A 85 -6.99 -9.85 -25.12
C GLU A 85 -5.90 -9.06 -24.37
N ILE A 86 -5.33 -9.66 -23.32
CA ILE A 86 -4.25 -9.09 -22.51
C ILE A 86 -2.95 -9.86 -22.73
N SER A 87 -1.82 -9.23 -22.45
CA SER A 87 -0.47 -9.79 -22.61
C SER A 87 0.28 -9.86 -21.29
N VAL A 88 1.20 -10.81 -21.16
CA VAL A 88 2.13 -10.85 -20.02
C VAL A 88 2.94 -9.56 -19.98
N GLY A 89 3.03 -8.96 -18.80
CA GLY A 89 3.64 -7.65 -18.57
C GLY A 89 2.68 -6.47 -18.72
N GLN A 90 1.48 -6.68 -19.27
CA GLN A 90 0.46 -5.63 -19.33
C GLN A 90 0.04 -5.20 -17.93
N LYS A 91 -0.13 -3.89 -17.74
CA LYS A 91 -0.52 -3.28 -16.48
C LYS A 91 -1.91 -2.69 -16.60
N SER A 92 -2.67 -2.83 -15.52
CA SER A 92 -3.92 -2.12 -15.29
C SER A 92 -3.91 -1.55 -13.88
N GLY A 93 -4.63 -0.47 -13.65
CA GLY A 93 -4.72 0.19 -12.36
C GLY A 93 -6.15 0.47 -11.96
N ASP A 94 -6.36 0.65 -10.67
CA ASP A 94 -7.61 1.14 -10.09
C ASP A 94 -7.31 2.33 -9.17
N ASP A 95 -7.79 3.50 -9.57
CA ASP A 95 -7.67 4.76 -8.83
C ASP A 95 -8.83 4.94 -7.82
N GLN A 96 -9.83 4.05 -7.83
CA GLN A 96 -11.02 4.08 -6.99
C GLN A 96 -10.88 3.21 -5.73
N VAL A 97 -9.66 3.04 -5.23
CA VAL A 97 -9.41 2.25 -4.02
C VAL A 97 -10.05 2.95 -2.81
N THR A 98 -10.99 2.28 -2.17
CA THR A 98 -11.55 2.73 -0.89
C THR A 98 -10.70 2.22 0.26
N PHE A 99 -10.46 3.04 1.29
CA PHE A 99 -9.62 2.64 2.41
C PHE A 99 -9.99 3.35 3.72
N SER A 100 -9.66 2.72 4.83
CA SER A 100 -9.88 3.23 6.19
C SER A 100 -8.91 2.55 7.17
N PRO A 101 -8.39 3.30 8.20
CA PRO A 101 -8.56 4.73 8.43
C PRO A 101 -7.75 5.59 7.44
N LYS A 102 -8.05 6.89 7.39
CA LYS A 102 -7.34 7.88 6.55
C LYS A 102 -6.18 8.57 7.27
N SER A 103 -5.91 8.21 8.51
CA SER A 103 -4.78 8.77 9.27
C SER A 103 -4.20 7.74 10.23
N VAL A 104 -2.92 7.89 10.51
CA VAL A 104 -2.15 7.11 11.50
C VAL A 104 -1.56 8.09 12.50
N SER A 105 -1.97 7.98 13.75
CA SER A 105 -1.50 8.88 14.81
C SER A 105 0.00 8.74 15.05
N SER A 106 0.63 9.81 15.51
CA SER A 106 2.03 9.83 15.93
C SER A 106 2.34 8.70 16.92
N GLY A 107 3.44 8.00 16.71
CA GLY A 107 3.91 6.92 17.58
C GLY A 107 2.97 5.70 17.65
N SER A 108 2.02 5.55 16.72
CA SER A 108 1.05 4.45 16.75
C SER A 108 1.16 3.53 15.55
N LYS A 109 0.71 2.29 15.75
CA LYS A 109 0.52 1.29 14.70
C LYS A 109 -0.97 1.10 14.43
N THR A 110 -1.35 1.09 13.16
CA THR A 110 -2.74 0.98 12.71
C THR A 110 -2.82 0.07 11.50
N THR A 111 -3.81 -0.82 11.46
CA THR A 111 -4.10 -1.61 10.26
C THR A 111 -5.04 -0.82 9.35
N VAL A 112 -4.57 -0.48 8.16
CA VAL A 112 -5.35 0.15 7.11
C VAL A 112 -5.96 -0.92 6.23
N LYS A 113 -7.30 -0.97 6.16
CA LYS A 113 -8.05 -1.87 5.28
C LYS A 113 -8.36 -1.14 3.98
N PHE A 114 -8.35 -1.87 2.86
CA PHE A 114 -8.68 -1.31 1.55
C PHE A 114 -9.50 -2.27 0.71
N THR A 115 -10.19 -1.72 -0.28
CA THR A 115 -10.94 -2.48 -1.29
C THR A 115 -10.67 -1.85 -2.65
N THR A 116 -10.29 -2.68 -3.62
CA THR A 116 -10.08 -2.30 -5.02
C THR A 116 -11.05 -3.03 -5.92
N GLY A 117 -11.62 -2.32 -6.90
CA GLY A 117 -12.55 -2.86 -7.86
C GLY A 117 -11.83 -3.60 -8.99
N TRP A 118 -12.45 -4.67 -9.46
CA TRP A 118 -12.00 -5.44 -10.60
C TRP A 118 -13.16 -5.77 -11.51
N LYS A 119 -12.86 -6.12 -12.76
CA LYS A 119 -13.84 -6.59 -13.73
C LYS A 119 -13.29 -7.77 -14.49
N CYS A 120 -14.18 -8.64 -14.94
CA CYS A 120 -13.81 -9.74 -15.83
C CYS A 120 -14.83 -9.92 -16.94
N THR A 121 -14.36 -10.40 -18.08
CA THR A 121 -15.18 -10.81 -19.23
C THR A 121 -14.86 -12.26 -19.55
N ASN A 122 -15.91 -13.09 -19.69
CA ASN A 122 -15.80 -14.50 -20.05
C ASN A 122 -16.87 -14.82 -21.12
N PRO A 123 -16.49 -14.94 -22.39
CA PRO A 123 -17.47 -15.20 -23.50
C PRO A 123 -18.09 -16.59 -23.45
N GLY A 124 -17.75 -17.43 -22.49
CA GLY A 124 -18.31 -18.77 -22.34
C GLY A 124 -17.70 -19.83 -23.25
N THR A 125 -16.73 -19.46 -24.08
CA THR A 125 -16.05 -20.37 -25.03
C THR A 125 -14.63 -20.74 -24.59
N ALA A 126 -14.24 -20.34 -23.38
CA ALA A 126 -12.91 -20.63 -22.86
C ALA A 126 -12.76 -22.11 -22.50
N PRO A 127 -11.69 -22.80 -22.93
CA PRO A 127 -11.40 -24.16 -22.52
C PRO A 127 -11.22 -24.25 -21.00
N ALA A 128 -11.43 -25.45 -20.46
CA ALA A 128 -11.12 -25.74 -19.06
C ALA A 128 -9.67 -25.34 -18.71
N ASN A 129 -9.46 -24.84 -17.51
CA ASN A 129 -8.17 -24.35 -17.02
C ASN A 129 -7.63 -23.07 -17.70
N THR A 130 -8.48 -22.31 -18.37
CA THR A 130 -8.11 -20.97 -18.85
C THR A 130 -8.02 -20.00 -17.66
N TYR A 131 -6.85 -19.36 -17.45
CA TYR A 131 -6.65 -18.41 -16.36
C TYR A 131 -5.56 -17.38 -16.66
N ALA A 132 -5.62 -16.26 -15.95
CA ALA A 132 -4.56 -15.24 -15.90
C ALA A 132 -4.11 -15.03 -14.46
N ASP A 133 -2.79 -14.95 -14.24
CA ASP A 133 -2.20 -14.61 -12.96
C ASP A 133 -1.70 -13.17 -12.98
N PHE A 134 -1.89 -12.48 -11.88
CA PHE A 134 -1.53 -11.08 -11.69
C PHE A 134 -0.67 -10.91 -10.44
N SER A 135 0.38 -10.11 -10.53
CA SER A 135 1.00 -9.48 -9.36
C SER A 135 0.33 -8.14 -9.08
N LEU A 136 0.29 -7.75 -7.82
CA LEU A 136 -0.41 -6.55 -7.36
C LEU A 136 0.55 -5.65 -6.59
N VAL A 137 0.53 -4.35 -6.88
CA VAL A 137 1.27 -3.32 -6.16
C VAL A 137 0.27 -2.29 -5.63
N LEU A 138 0.36 -2.01 -4.33
CA LEU A 138 -0.37 -0.94 -3.67
C LEU A 138 0.50 0.30 -3.60
N SER A 139 0.01 1.45 -4.06
CA SER A 139 0.66 2.75 -3.92
C SER A 139 -0.14 3.62 -2.96
N LEU A 140 0.55 4.20 -1.97
CA LEU A 140 -0.03 5.10 -0.98
C LEU A 140 0.62 6.47 -1.13
N VAL A 141 -0.18 7.50 -1.31
CA VAL A 141 0.26 8.91 -1.21
C VAL A 141 -0.15 9.41 0.17
N THR A 142 0.82 9.86 0.95
CA THR A 142 0.61 10.32 2.33
C THR A 142 1.17 11.73 2.54
N SER A 143 0.92 12.32 3.70
CA SER A 143 1.57 13.58 4.11
C SER A 143 3.09 13.43 4.33
N ALA A 144 3.59 12.19 4.52
CA ALA A 144 4.99 11.88 4.75
C ALA A 144 5.73 11.37 3.49
N GLY A 145 5.04 11.28 2.34
CA GLY A 145 5.61 10.82 1.06
C GLY A 145 4.77 9.76 0.37
N THR A 146 5.32 9.20 -0.70
CA THR A 146 4.69 8.13 -1.48
C THR A 146 5.38 6.80 -1.21
N TYR A 147 4.59 5.78 -0.97
CA TYR A 147 5.04 4.42 -0.65
C TYR A 147 4.46 3.44 -1.66
N LYS A 148 5.26 2.44 -2.02
CA LYS A 148 4.81 1.31 -2.85
C LYS A 148 5.05 0.02 -2.10
N VAL A 149 4.07 -0.87 -2.13
CA VAL A 149 4.09 -2.15 -1.44
C VAL A 149 3.61 -3.25 -2.37
N ASP A 150 4.43 -4.27 -2.57
CA ASP A 150 4.03 -5.47 -3.28
C ASP A 150 3.05 -6.26 -2.40
N LEU A 151 1.89 -6.60 -2.96
CA LEU A 151 0.89 -7.39 -2.27
C LEU A 151 1.20 -8.87 -2.46
N PRO A 152 1.37 -9.64 -1.36
CA PRO A 152 1.78 -11.03 -1.44
C PRO A 152 0.68 -11.92 -2.04
N GLY A 153 1.10 -13.04 -2.64
CA GLY A 153 0.20 -14.09 -3.14
C GLY A 153 -0.41 -13.83 -4.50
N GLY A 154 -0.38 -12.60 -5.00
CA GLY A 154 -0.98 -12.26 -6.29
C GLY A 154 -2.47 -12.54 -6.36
N HIS A 155 -3.02 -12.59 -7.57
CA HIS A 155 -4.42 -12.91 -7.84
C HIS A 155 -4.54 -13.74 -9.11
N ARG A 156 -5.39 -14.78 -9.11
CA ARG A 156 -5.72 -15.60 -10.28
C ARG A 156 -7.15 -15.38 -10.71
N MET A 157 -7.36 -14.92 -11.93
CA MET A 157 -8.67 -14.91 -12.58
C MET A 157 -8.80 -16.16 -13.44
N LYS A 158 -9.81 -16.98 -13.16
CA LYS A 158 -10.14 -18.19 -13.94
C LYS A 158 -11.37 -17.93 -14.78
N MET A 159 -11.38 -18.45 -16.00
CA MET A 159 -12.58 -18.55 -16.80
C MET A 159 -13.32 -19.84 -16.38
N ALA A 160 -14.47 -19.70 -15.75
CA ALA A 160 -15.24 -20.80 -15.21
C ALA A 160 -16.35 -21.23 -16.19
#